data_bc7e99c5510bd7ede924b52b008e0244
#
_entry.id   bc7e99c5510bd7ede924b52b008e0244
#
_cell.length_a   1.000
_cell.length_b   1.000
_cell.length_c   1.000
_cell.angle_alpha   90.00
_cell.angle_beta   90.00
_cell.angle_gamma   90.00
#
_symmetry.space_group_name_H-M   'P 1'
#
loop_
_entity.id
_entity.type
_entity.pdbx_description
1 polymer ?
#
loop_
_entity_poly.entity_id
_entity_poly.type
_entity_poly.pdbx_seq_one_letter_code
_entity_poly.pdbx_strand_id
1 'polypeptide(L)'
;MEYRLGIYEKAMPNEYTWRERLEAAKKGGFDFLEISVDESDARLARLEWSDGEIRELYELSRSVGLPIETMCLSGHRKYPMGSGVPEIRARSMDIMKKAIRLADGLGVRIIQLAGYDVYYHESSTAETRERFIEGLRISAEWASAYGIMLALETMENDFCNTVSKAMDFVRAVDSPYLQIYPDVGNVSNATPAPRGDLLTGHGHIVAAHLKETVPGVFRDLFYGEGQVNFPAVTSALWDMGVRRFNAEFWHNGTDRVDERLSAASAYLREILDQKGRRQA
;
A
#
# COMPACT_ATOMS: atom_id res chain seq x y z
N MET A 1 -8.23 -17.12 -12.20
CA MET A 1 -8.74 -16.17 -11.21
C MET A 1 -8.56 -14.78 -11.81
N GLU A 2 -9.63 -14.00 -11.93
CA GLU A 2 -9.57 -12.75 -12.67
C GLU A 2 -8.92 -11.59 -11.90
N TYR A 3 -8.90 -11.66 -10.55
CA TYR A 3 -8.28 -10.67 -9.66
C TYR A 3 -7.76 -11.32 -8.39
N ARG A 4 -7.02 -10.56 -7.59
CA ARG A 4 -6.57 -10.94 -6.25
C ARG A 4 -6.97 -9.86 -5.25
N LEU A 5 -7.48 -10.30 -4.09
CA LEU A 5 -7.87 -9.44 -2.98
C LEU A 5 -6.98 -9.76 -1.77
N GLY A 6 -6.16 -8.81 -1.38
CA GLY A 6 -5.32 -8.85 -0.19
C GLY A 6 -5.95 -8.19 1.02
N ILE A 7 -5.25 -8.32 2.14
CA ILE A 7 -5.57 -7.64 3.40
C ILE A 7 -4.32 -7.00 4.01
N TYR A 8 -4.46 -5.77 4.46
CA TYR A 8 -3.44 -5.08 5.22
C TYR A 8 -3.27 -5.69 6.62
N GLU A 9 -2.05 -6.00 7.04
CA GLU A 9 -1.83 -6.73 8.30
C GLU A 9 -2.38 -6.02 9.54
N LYS A 10 -2.52 -4.69 9.50
CA LYS A 10 -3.07 -3.91 10.64
C LYS A 10 -4.58 -4.06 10.83
N ALA A 11 -5.27 -4.76 9.94
CA ALA A 11 -6.65 -5.19 10.16
C ALA A 11 -6.78 -6.22 11.29
N MET A 12 -5.67 -6.79 11.73
CA MET A 12 -5.58 -7.80 12.79
C MET A 12 -4.83 -7.28 14.02
N PRO A 13 -5.03 -7.89 15.21
CA PRO A 13 -4.36 -7.52 16.45
C PRO A 13 -2.84 -7.50 16.31
N ASN A 14 -2.18 -6.55 16.99
CA ASN A 14 -0.71 -6.44 16.95
C ASN A 14 -0.01 -7.62 17.62
N GLU A 15 -0.65 -8.25 18.60
CA GLU A 15 -0.18 -9.41 19.37
C GLU A 15 -0.26 -10.74 18.61
N TYR A 16 -0.99 -10.79 17.49
CA TYR A 16 -1.02 -12.00 16.67
C TYR A 16 0.38 -12.36 16.17
N THR A 17 0.74 -13.64 16.28
CA THR A 17 1.91 -14.22 15.59
C THR A 17 1.72 -14.18 14.07
N TRP A 18 2.79 -14.39 13.32
CA TRP A 18 2.68 -14.47 11.86
C TRP A 18 1.76 -15.61 11.40
N ARG A 19 1.78 -16.76 12.10
CA ARG A 19 0.87 -17.86 11.80
C ARG A 19 -0.58 -17.46 11.98
N GLU A 20 -0.93 -16.87 13.12
CA GLU A 20 -2.30 -16.43 13.39
C GLU A 20 -2.77 -15.38 12.37
N ARG A 21 -1.92 -14.42 11.98
CA ARG A 21 -2.24 -13.44 10.92
C ARG A 21 -2.55 -14.10 9.59
N LEU A 22 -1.68 -15.00 9.15
CA LEU A 22 -1.82 -15.66 7.86
C LEU A 22 -3.05 -16.58 7.84
N GLU A 23 -3.29 -17.35 8.92
CA GLU A 23 -4.45 -18.23 9.04
C GLU A 23 -5.77 -17.43 9.12
N ALA A 24 -5.81 -16.35 9.90
CA ALA A 24 -6.98 -15.47 9.99
C ALA A 24 -7.29 -14.79 8.64
N ALA A 25 -6.30 -14.26 7.96
CA ALA A 25 -6.47 -13.65 6.65
C ALA A 25 -6.96 -14.67 5.60
N LYS A 26 -6.40 -15.88 5.59
CA LYS A 26 -6.85 -16.97 4.71
C LYS A 26 -8.29 -17.38 5.01
N LYS A 27 -8.62 -17.57 6.28
CA LYS A 27 -9.98 -17.91 6.74
C LYS A 27 -10.97 -16.79 6.39
N GLY A 28 -10.54 -15.53 6.48
CA GLY A 28 -11.31 -14.36 6.06
C GLY A 28 -11.59 -14.28 4.56
N GLY A 29 -10.98 -15.15 3.75
CA GLY A 29 -11.22 -15.24 2.31
C GLY A 29 -10.33 -14.33 1.46
N PHE A 30 -9.16 -13.91 1.97
CA PHE A 30 -8.18 -13.13 1.23
C PHE A 30 -7.19 -14.03 0.47
N ASP A 31 -6.61 -13.49 -0.60
CA ASP A 31 -5.69 -14.21 -1.49
C ASP A 31 -4.22 -13.96 -1.13
N PHE A 32 -3.91 -12.87 -0.42
CA PHE A 32 -2.56 -12.51 0.04
C PHE A 32 -2.61 -11.57 1.24
N LEU A 33 -1.46 -11.44 1.91
CA LEU A 33 -1.24 -10.46 2.99
C LEU A 33 -0.36 -9.31 2.47
N GLU A 34 -0.66 -8.08 2.88
CA GLU A 34 0.23 -6.94 2.79
C GLU A 34 0.95 -6.72 4.11
N ILE A 35 2.29 -6.85 4.10
CA ILE A 35 3.12 -6.59 5.29
C ILE A 35 3.34 -5.09 5.47
N SER A 36 3.33 -4.62 6.71
CA SER A 36 3.59 -3.21 7.06
C SER A 36 4.99 -3.00 7.62
N VAL A 37 5.70 -2.00 7.11
CA VAL A 37 6.91 -1.43 7.72
C VAL A 37 6.63 0.05 7.98
N ASP A 38 6.04 0.35 9.14
CA ASP A 38 5.75 1.71 9.56
C ASP A 38 6.85 2.31 10.45
N GLU A 39 6.60 3.51 10.95
CA GLU A 39 7.54 4.28 11.76
C GLU A 39 7.74 3.77 13.21
N SER A 40 6.97 2.77 13.66
CA SER A 40 7.14 2.17 14.98
C SER A 40 8.45 1.36 15.06
N ASP A 41 9.10 1.39 16.20
CA ASP A 41 10.36 0.66 16.38
C ASP A 41 10.19 -0.85 16.13
N ALA A 42 9.06 -1.42 16.54
CA ALA A 42 8.75 -2.85 16.32
C ALA A 42 8.65 -3.22 14.83
N ARG A 43 8.09 -2.34 13.99
CA ARG A 43 7.98 -2.60 12.55
C ARG A 43 9.23 -2.20 11.79
N LEU A 44 9.93 -1.14 12.19
CA LEU A 44 11.25 -0.82 11.64
C LEU A 44 12.28 -1.91 11.94
N ALA A 45 12.19 -2.60 13.09
CA ALA A 45 13.06 -3.72 13.43
C ALA A 45 12.97 -4.89 12.43
N ARG A 46 11.89 -5.02 11.66
CA ARG A 46 11.75 -6.03 10.58
C ARG A 46 12.78 -5.86 9.47
N LEU A 47 13.27 -4.64 9.28
CA LEU A 47 14.31 -4.33 8.31
C LEU A 47 15.69 -4.90 8.70
N GLU A 48 15.86 -5.24 9.99
CA GLU A 48 17.09 -5.84 10.53
C GLU A 48 17.00 -7.37 10.63
N TRP A 49 15.91 -7.99 10.21
CA TRP A 49 15.78 -9.45 10.20
C TRP A 49 16.90 -10.11 9.39
N SER A 50 17.42 -11.20 9.92
CA SER A 50 18.36 -12.07 9.23
C SER A 50 17.70 -12.78 8.03
N ASP A 51 18.50 -13.27 7.11
CA ASP A 51 17.99 -14.06 5.97
C ASP A 51 17.27 -15.34 6.44
N GLY A 52 17.64 -15.87 7.62
CA GLY A 52 16.95 -16.99 8.28
C GLY A 52 15.53 -16.64 8.68
N GLU A 53 15.34 -15.54 9.42
CA GLU A 53 14.01 -15.05 9.85
C GLU A 53 13.11 -14.71 8.65
N ILE A 54 13.67 -14.09 7.63
CA ILE A 54 12.93 -13.78 6.40
C ILE A 54 12.48 -15.06 5.71
N ARG A 55 13.37 -16.04 5.60
CA ARG A 55 13.07 -17.35 5.01
C ARG A 55 12.00 -18.10 5.80
N GLU A 56 12.08 -18.12 7.12
CA GLU A 56 11.08 -18.74 7.99
C GLU A 56 9.68 -18.17 7.75
N LEU A 57 9.55 -16.83 7.65
CA LEU A 57 8.26 -16.21 7.34
C LEU A 57 7.80 -16.53 5.92
N TYR A 58 8.70 -16.53 4.94
CA TYR A 58 8.37 -16.92 3.58
C TYR A 58 7.82 -18.35 3.52
N GLU A 59 8.53 -19.32 4.14
CA GLU A 59 8.12 -20.73 4.17
C GLU A 59 6.80 -20.92 4.94
N LEU A 60 6.62 -20.19 6.05
CA LEU A 60 5.37 -20.18 6.81
C LEU A 60 4.21 -19.71 5.93
N SER A 61 4.36 -18.61 5.21
CA SER A 61 3.32 -18.07 4.32
C SER A 61 2.94 -19.06 3.23
N ARG A 62 3.94 -19.76 2.67
CA ARG A 62 3.73 -20.83 1.68
C ARG A 62 3.03 -22.06 2.27
N SER A 63 3.41 -22.48 3.48
CA SER A 63 2.80 -23.63 4.17
C SER A 63 1.34 -23.39 4.54
N VAL A 64 1.01 -22.17 4.96
CA VAL A 64 -0.37 -21.74 5.21
C VAL A 64 -1.14 -21.61 3.89
N GLY A 65 -0.46 -21.35 2.77
CA GLY A 65 -1.05 -21.10 1.47
C GLY A 65 -1.68 -19.71 1.34
N LEU A 66 -1.10 -18.72 2.04
CA LEU A 66 -1.41 -17.29 1.91
C LEU A 66 -0.09 -16.52 1.72
N PRO A 67 0.30 -16.18 0.50
CA PRO A 67 1.54 -15.45 0.25
C PRO A 67 1.48 -14.02 0.78
N ILE A 68 2.66 -13.45 1.07
CA ILE A 68 2.85 -12.01 1.28
C ILE A 68 3.24 -11.43 -0.08
N GLU A 69 2.39 -10.57 -0.68
CA GLU A 69 2.62 -10.11 -2.07
C GLU A 69 2.97 -8.63 -2.18
N THR A 70 2.54 -7.82 -1.21
CA THR A 70 2.80 -6.39 -1.17
C THR A 70 3.34 -5.97 0.19
N MET A 71 4.04 -4.83 0.21
CA MET A 71 4.56 -4.20 1.42
C MET A 71 4.10 -2.75 1.46
N CYS A 72 3.49 -2.33 2.57
CA CYS A 72 3.23 -0.94 2.87
C CYS A 72 4.41 -0.36 3.65
N LEU A 73 5.24 0.46 2.99
CA LEU A 73 6.42 1.08 3.58
C LEU A 73 6.12 2.54 3.97
N SER A 74 5.60 2.74 5.18
CA SER A 74 5.30 4.07 5.74
C SER A 74 6.28 4.55 6.81
N GLY A 75 7.40 3.85 7.01
CA GLY A 75 8.51 4.26 7.88
C GLY A 75 9.13 5.61 7.48
N HIS A 76 9.00 5.97 6.20
CA HIS A 76 9.41 7.27 5.67
C HIS A 76 8.62 8.46 6.24
N ARG A 77 7.52 8.23 6.96
CA ARG A 77 6.82 9.29 7.70
C ARG A 77 7.73 9.92 8.77
N LYS A 78 8.48 9.09 9.51
CA LYS A 78 9.47 9.52 10.51
C LYS A 78 10.80 9.95 9.87
N TYR A 79 11.16 9.33 8.74
CA TYR A 79 12.42 9.56 8.04
C TYR A 79 12.17 9.89 6.57
N PRO A 80 11.65 11.09 6.25
CA PRO A 80 11.24 11.42 4.88
C PRO A 80 12.42 11.66 3.94
N MET A 81 12.26 11.22 2.68
CA MET A 81 13.29 11.35 1.65
C MET A 81 13.59 12.80 1.29
N GLY A 82 12.61 13.70 1.41
CA GLY A 82 12.74 15.12 1.10
C GLY A 82 13.31 15.97 2.21
N SER A 83 13.57 15.41 3.41
CA SER A 83 14.01 16.17 4.58
C SER A 83 15.19 17.10 4.28
N GLY A 84 15.18 18.29 4.90
CA GLY A 84 16.30 19.23 4.93
C GLY A 84 17.53 18.68 5.68
N VAL A 85 17.32 17.71 6.58
CA VAL A 85 18.34 17.13 7.46
C VAL A 85 19.04 15.95 6.77
N PRO A 86 20.36 16.03 6.49
CA PRO A 86 21.09 14.98 5.78
C PRO A 86 21.02 13.60 6.43
N GLU A 87 21.06 13.53 7.76
CA GLU A 87 21.03 12.29 8.55
C GLU A 87 19.65 11.58 8.40
N ILE A 88 18.56 12.35 8.34
CA ILE A 88 17.22 11.82 8.11
C ILE A 88 17.13 11.24 6.70
N ARG A 89 17.64 11.93 5.68
CA ARG A 89 17.70 11.40 4.31
C ARG A 89 18.56 10.14 4.20
N ALA A 90 19.72 10.12 4.85
CA ALA A 90 20.57 8.92 4.88
C ALA A 90 19.83 7.72 5.49
N ARG A 91 19.11 7.93 6.60
CA ARG A 91 18.28 6.90 7.24
C ARG A 91 17.11 6.49 6.34
N SER A 92 16.49 7.42 5.64
CA SER A 92 15.44 7.12 4.66
C SER A 92 15.92 6.16 3.58
N MET A 93 17.10 6.41 3.02
CA MET A 93 17.68 5.57 1.97
C MET A 93 18.16 4.22 2.50
N ASP A 94 18.63 4.13 3.75
CA ASP A 94 18.92 2.85 4.42
C ASP A 94 17.66 2.01 4.60
N ILE A 95 16.55 2.63 5.06
CA ILE A 95 15.23 2.01 5.14
C ILE A 95 14.82 1.43 3.79
N MET A 96 14.97 2.18 2.72
CA MET A 96 14.60 1.73 1.37
C MET A 96 15.41 0.50 0.94
N LYS A 97 16.73 0.52 1.10
CA LYS A 97 17.60 -0.63 0.75
C LYS A 97 17.20 -1.89 1.50
N LYS A 98 16.97 -1.75 2.80
CA LYS A 98 16.56 -2.87 3.66
C LYS A 98 15.16 -3.36 3.34
N ALA A 99 14.23 -2.46 2.99
CA ALA A 99 12.89 -2.82 2.56
C ALA A 99 12.90 -3.62 1.23
N ILE A 100 13.74 -3.23 0.28
CA ILE A 100 13.93 -3.98 -0.98
C ILE A 100 14.49 -5.39 -0.70
N ARG A 101 15.50 -5.52 0.18
CA ARG A 101 16.05 -6.83 0.60
C ARG A 101 14.97 -7.68 1.28
N LEU A 102 14.21 -7.11 2.22
CA LEU A 102 13.12 -7.81 2.91
C LEU A 102 12.04 -8.26 1.92
N ALA A 103 11.65 -7.37 1.00
CA ALA A 103 10.67 -7.67 -0.03
C ALA A 103 11.12 -8.82 -0.94
N ASP A 104 12.38 -8.80 -1.40
CA ASP A 104 12.93 -9.88 -2.23
C ASP A 104 12.91 -11.23 -1.52
N GLY A 105 13.38 -11.28 -0.27
CA GLY A 105 13.41 -12.51 0.52
C GLY A 105 12.02 -13.06 0.89
N LEU A 106 11.01 -12.21 1.02
CA LEU A 106 9.61 -12.61 1.24
C LEU A 106 8.86 -12.94 -0.07
N GLY A 107 9.45 -12.69 -1.24
CA GLY A 107 8.78 -12.84 -2.53
C GLY A 107 7.79 -11.71 -2.85
N VAL A 108 7.83 -10.60 -2.12
CA VAL A 108 7.06 -9.37 -2.39
C VAL A 108 7.56 -8.73 -3.68
N ARG A 109 6.64 -8.30 -4.54
CA ARG A 109 6.98 -7.67 -5.83
C ARG A 109 6.49 -6.22 -5.97
N ILE A 110 5.73 -5.73 -5.00
CA ILE A 110 5.26 -4.34 -4.96
C ILE A 110 5.53 -3.78 -3.56
N ILE A 111 6.30 -2.69 -3.48
CA ILE A 111 6.45 -1.89 -2.27
C ILE A 111 5.65 -0.61 -2.47
N GLN A 112 4.58 -0.45 -1.71
CA GLN A 112 3.80 0.77 -1.63
C GLN A 112 4.56 1.80 -0.79
N LEU A 113 4.69 3.02 -1.30
CA LEU A 113 5.37 4.16 -0.70
C LEU A 113 4.36 5.26 -0.42
N ALA A 114 4.36 5.79 0.79
CA ALA A 114 3.52 6.93 1.11
C ALA A 114 3.96 8.19 0.33
N GLY A 115 3.02 8.84 -0.34
CA GLY A 115 3.26 9.99 -1.21
C GLY A 115 3.42 11.30 -0.42
N TYR A 116 4.53 11.49 0.27
CA TYR A 116 4.91 12.78 0.87
C TYR A 116 6.44 12.94 0.92
N ASP A 117 6.90 14.17 0.67
CA ASP A 117 8.31 14.54 0.70
C ASP A 117 8.84 14.75 2.12
N VAL A 118 8.02 15.36 2.99
CA VAL A 118 8.23 15.60 4.43
C VAL A 118 6.94 15.39 5.19
N TYR A 119 6.97 15.26 6.52
CA TYR A 119 5.74 14.99 7.26
C TYR A 119 5.59 15.79 8.56
N TYR A 120 6.27 15.45 9.68
CA TYR A 120 5.94 15.99 11.01
C TYR A 120 6.46 17.41 11.28
N HIS A 121 7.72 17.66 10.96
CA HIS A 121 8.46 18.81 11.49
C HIS A 121 8.96 19.76 10.40
N GLU A 122 8.76 19.37 9.16
CA GLU A 122 9.18 20.14 8.00
C GLU A 122 7.97 20.45 7.12
N SER A 123 8.03 21.58 6.42
CA SER A 123 7.03 21.94 5.41
C SER A 123 7.55 21.61 4.03
N SER A 124 6.65 21.17 3.15
CA SER A 124 6.97 20.91 1.75
C SER A 124 7.39 22.21 1.03
N THR A 125 8.50 22.15 0.31
CA THR A 125 9.07 23.22 -0.52
C THR A 125 9.50 22.66 -1.87
N ALA A 126 9.96 23.52 -2.78
CA ALA A 126 10.55 23.08 -4.04
C ALA A 126 11.77 22.18 -3.79
N GLU A 127 12.62 22.52 -2.83
CA GLU A 127 13.83 21.77 -2.51
C GLU A 127 13.52 20.39 -1.88
N THR A 128 12.51 20.30 -0.99
CA THR A 128 12.11 19.02 -0.41
C THR A 128 11.49 18.10 -1.47
N ARG A 129 10.73 18.68 -2.40
CA ARG A 129 10.17 17.97 -3.55
C ARG A 129 11.27 17.43 -4.50
N GLU A 130 12.29 18.25 -4.81
CA GLU A 130 13.41 17.81 -5.63
C GLU A 130 14.19 16.66 -4.98
N ARG A 131 14.47 16.75 -3.67
CA ARG A 131 15.13 15.68 -2.92
C ARG A 131 14.29 14.40 -2.90
N PHE A 132 12.98 14.52 -2.77
CA PHE A 132 12.06 13.38 -2.83
C PHE A 132 12.13 12.70 -4.20
N ILE A 133 12.07 13.46 -5.30
CA ILE A 133 12.20 12.94 -6.67
C ILE A 133 13.54 12.22 -6.85
N GLU A 134 14.63 12.81 -6.38
CA GLU A 134 15.95 12.18 -6.47
C GLU A 134 16.03 10.90 -5.63
N GLY A 135 15.48 10.90 -4.41
CA GLY A 135 15.37 9.71 -3.57
C GLY A 135 14.57 8.60 -4.25
N LEU A 136 13.45 8.94 -4.91
CA LEU A 136 12.64 7.99 -5.68
C LEU A 136 13.40 7.43 -6.88
N ARG A 137 14.17 8.26 -7.61
CA ARG A 137 14.96 7.84 -8.77
C ARG A 137 16.02 6.80 -8.38
N ILE A 138 16.79 7.09 -7.32
CA ILE A 138 17.79 6.16 -6.77
C ILE A 138 17.11 4.87 -6.27
N SER A 139 15.97 5.01 -5.59
CA SER A 139 15.21 3.86 -5.07
C SER A 139 14.69 2.96 -6.18
N ALA A 140 14.17 3.54 -7.26
CA ALA A 140 13.68 2.80 -8.43
C ALA A 140 14.80 2.05 -9.16
N GLU A 141 16.00 2.63 -9.24
CA GLU A 141 17.18 1.95 -9.76
C GLU A 141 17.54 0.72 -8.91
N TRP A 142 17.59 0.86 -7.57
CA TRP A 142 17.86 -0.27 -6.70
C TRP A 142 16.79 -1.36 -6.78
N ALA A 143 15.51 -0.98 -6.78
CA ALA A 143 14.41 -1.92 -6.86
C ALA A 143 14.38 -2.68 -8.19
N SER A 144 14.81 -2.03 -9.29
CA SER A 144 14.88 -2.65 -10.61
C SER A 144 15.80 -3.87 -10.65
N ALA A 145 16.92 -3.84 -9.91
CA ALA A 145 17.86 -4.94 -9.83
C ALA A 145 17.26 -6.22 -9.22
N TYR A 146 16.17 -6.08 -8.47
CA TYR A 146 15.43 -7.18 -7.82
C TYR A 146 14.09 -7.49 -8.49
N GLY A 147 13.71 -6.77 -9.55
CA GLY A 147 12.41 -6.89 -10.18
C GLY A 147 11.26 -6.51 -9.24
N ILE A 148 11.50 -5.55 -8.33
CA ILE A 148 10.51 -5.05 -7.37
C ILE A 148 9.98 -3.71 -7.86
N MET A 149 8.66 -3.58 -7.94
CA MET A 149 7.97 -2.34 -8.28
C MET A 149 7.82 -1.46 -7.05
N LEU A 150 8.25 -0.22 -7.12
CA LEU A 150 7.87 0.82 -6.18
C LEU A 150 6.58 1.49 -6.66
N ALA A 151 5.65 1.78 -5.75
CA ALA A 151 4.38 2.37 -6.15
C ALA A 151 3.92 3.43 -5.13
N LEU A 152 3.70 4.67 -5.61
CA LEU A 152 3.26 5.78 -4.77
C LEU A 152 1.80 5.62 -4.38
N GLU A 153 1.53 5.68 -3.08
CA GLU A 153 0.19 5.80 -2.54
C GLU A 153 -0.28 7.26 -2.56
N THR A 154 -1.55 7.44 -2.91
CA THR A 154 -2.23 8.71 -2.67
C THR A 154 -2.57 8.87 -1.20
N MET A 155 -2.16 10.00 -0.60
CA MET A 155 -2.23 10.24 0.83
C MET A 155 -3.35 11.22 1.21
N GLU A 156 -3.53 11.43 2.52
CA GLU A 156 -4.51 12.37 3.07
C GLU A 156 -4.10 13.85 2.94
N ASN A 157 -2.86 14.16 2.60
CA ASN A 157 -2.33 15.53 2.49
C ASN A 157 -2.26 16.01 1.04
N ASP A 158 -2.24 17.34 0.86
CA ASP A 158 -2.27 17.99 -0.45
C ASP A 158 -1.04 17.73 -1.34
N PHE A 159 0.05 17.20 -0.79
CA PHE A 159 1.26 16.93 -1.57
C PHE A 159 1.03 15.88 -2.65
N CYS A 160 0.37 14.76 -2.30
CA CYS A 160 0.09 13.67 -3.22
C CYS A 160 -1.23 12.95 -2.86
N ASN A 161 -2.36 13.66 -2.83
CA ASN A 161 -3.67 13.11 -2.48
C ASN A 161 -4.50 12.66 -3.69
N THR A 162 -4.01 12.87 -4.92
CA THR A 162 -4.67 12.46 -6.17
C THR A 162 -3.72 11.67 -7.06
N VAL A 163 -4.28 10.86 -7.94
CA VAL A 163 -3.53 10.09 -8.93
C VAL A 163 -2.84 11.01 -9.92
N SER A 164 -3.49 12.10 -10.31
CA SER A 164 -2.89 13.11 -11.19
C SER A 164 -1.60 13.71 -10.60
N LYS A 165 -1.57 14.01 -9.29
CA LYS A 165 -0.36 14.47 -8.59
C LYS A 165 0.72 13.37 -8.49
N ALA A 166 0.32 12.11 -8.24
CA ALA A 166 1.25 10.98 -8.23
C ALA A 166 1.90 10.78 -9.60
N MET A 167 1.16 11.00 -10.69
CA MET A 167 1.69 10.94 -12.05
C MET A 167 2.77 11.98 -12.33
N ASP A 168 2.75 13.13 -11.66
CA ASP A 168 3.84 14.12 -11.80
C ASP A 168 5.18 13.54 -11.31
N PHE A 169 5.18 12.76 -10.23
CA PHE A 169 6.37 12.06 -9.73
C PHE A 169 6.80 10.91 -10.63
N VAL A 170 5.84 10.11 -11.13
CA VAL A 170 6.13 9.02 -12.07
C VAL A 170 6.82 9.57 -13.32
N ARG A 171 6.30 10.66 -13.90
CA ARG A 171 6.91 11.32 -15.06
C ARG A 171 8.27 11.95 -14.75
N ALA A 172 8.43 12.58 -13.58
CA ALA A 172 9.69 13.22 -13.19
C ALA A 172 10.82 12.20 -12.93
N VAL A 173 10.50 11.03 -12.41
CA VAL A 173 11.46 9.93 -12.18
C VAL A 173 11.75 9.18 -13.46
N ASP A 174 10.77 9.02 -14.35
CA ASP A 174 10.86 8.37 -15.66
C ASP A 174 11.48 6.96 -15.58
N SER A 175 10.96 6.15 -14.66
CA SER A 175 11.38 4.76 -14.47
C SER A 175 10.18 3.82 -14.52
N PRO A 176 10.26 2.69 -15.25
CA PRO A 176 9.21 1.68 -15.24
C PRO A 176 9.03 1.02 -13.86
N TYR A 177 9.98 1.18 -12.95
CA TYR A 177 9.96 0.65 -11.59
C TYR A 177 9.38 1.62 -10.56
N LEU A 178 8.89 2.81 -10.97
CA LEU A 178 8.06 3.68 -10.14
C LEU A 178 6.68 3.82 -10.77
N GLN A 179 5.66 3.36 -10.06
CA GLN A 179 4.27 3.33 -10.50
C GLN A 179 3.36 3.91 -9.41
N ILE A 180 2.05 3.68 -9.49
CA ILE A 180 1.04 4.20 -8.56
C ILE A 180 0.29 3.05 -7.90
N TYR A 181 0.02 3.21 -6.61
CA TYR A 181 -0.81 2.35 -5.78
C TYR A 181 -1.86 3.23 -5.07
N PRO A 182 -2.92 3.69 -5.74
CA PRO A 182 -3.85 4.64 -5.15
C PRO A 182 -4.62 4.02 -3.99
N ASP A 183 -4.85 4.81 -2.95
CA ASP A 183 -5.88 4.57 -1.96
C ASP A 183 -7.17 5.25 -2.43
N VAL A 184 -8.20 4.48 -2.74
CA VAL A 184 -9.45 5.02 -3.29
C VAL A 184 -10.22 5.87 -2.28
N GLY A 185 -10.05 5.62 -0.97
CA GLY A 185 -10.64 6.44 0.08
C GLY A 185 -10.00 7.82 0.14
N ASN A 186 -8.67 7.90 0.11
CA ASN A 186 -7.94 9.16 0.09
C ASN A 186 -8.28 9.98 -1.17
N VAL A 187 -8.31 9.33 -2.34
CA VAL A 187 -8.73 9.99 -3.60
C VAL A 187 -10.18 10.49 -3.51
N SER A 188 -11.09 9.72 -2.91
CA SER A 188 -12.50 10.11 -2.76
C SER A 188 -12.70 11.34 -1.87
N ASN A 189 -11.78 11.57 -0.92
CA ASN A 189 -11.78 12.78 -0.09
C ASN A 189 -11.08 13.98 -0.77
N ALA A 190 -10.11 13.71 -1.65
CA ALA A 190 -9.30 14.74 -2.29
C ALA A 190 -10.00 15.42 -3.48
N THR A 191 -10.96 14.74 -4.13
CA THR A 191 -11.62 15.26 -5.33
C THR A 191 -13.10 14.82 -5.39
N PRO A 192 -14.00 15.67 -5.91
CA PRO A 192 -15.38 15.29 -6.16
C PRO A 192 -15.55 14.33 -7.34
N ALA A 193 -14.48 14.08 -8.11
CA ALA A 193 -14.49 13.24 -9.31
C ALA A 193 -13.42 12.10 -9.20
N PRO A 194 -13.48 11.21 -8.18
CA PRO A 194 -12.44 10.21 -7.93
C PRO A 194 -12.25 9.25 -9.10
N ARG A 195 -13.33 8.88 -9.78
CA ARG A 195 -13.25 8.05 -10.99
C ARG A 195 -12.43 8.72 -12.10
N GLY A 196 -12.64 10.01 -12.34
CA GLY A 196 -11.91 10.78 -13.36
C GLY A 196 -10.44 10.91 -13.02
N ASP A 197 -10.12 11.14 -11.75
CA ASP A 197 -8.73 11.23 -11.29
C ASP A 197 -8.00 9.89 -11.42
N LEU A 198 -8.61 8.77 -11.03
CA LEU A 198 -8.04 7.43 -11.22
C LEU A 198 -7.66 7.16 -12.70
N LEU A 199 -8.49 7.60 -13.65
CA LEU A 199 -8.23 7.42 -15.09
C LEU A 199 -6.98 8.16 -15.57
N THR A 200 -6.51 9.20 -14.87
CA THR A 200 -5.25 9.90 -15.19
C THR A 200 -4.01 9.01 -15.04
N GLY A 201 -4.11 7.94 -14.23
CA GLY A 201 -3.07 6.95 -14.02
C GLY A 201 -3.13 5.74 -14.94
N HIS A 202 -3.87 5.81 -16.07
CA HIS A 202 -3.99 4.69 -17.00
C HIS A 202 -2.62 4.16 -17.45
N GLY A 203 -2.39 2.85 -17.28
CA GLY A 203 -1.13 2.18 -17.61
C GLY A 203 -0.07 2.26 -16.50
N HIS A 204 -0.34 3.00 -15.40
CA HIS A 204 0.61 3.22 -14.31
C HIS A 204 0.10 2.75 -12.93
N ILE A 205 -1.11 2.18 -12.82
CA ILE A 205 -1.63 1.67 -11.55
C ILE A 205 -1.38 0.18 -11.46
N VAL A 206 -0.59 -0.25 -10.47
CA VAL A 206 -0.17 -1.66 -10.31
C VAL A 206 -0.99 -2.43 -9.28
N ALA A 207 -1.58 -1.73 -8.32
CA ALA A 207 -2.50 -2.25 -7.31
C ALA A 207 -3.30 -1.07 -6.73
N ALA A 208 -4.28 -1.32 -5.85
CA ALA A 208 -5.03 -0.27 -5.17
C ALA A 208 -5.43 -0.69 -3.75
N HIS A 209 -5.33 0.24 -2.80
CA HIS A 209 -5.98 0.15 -1.50
C HIS A 209 -7.47 0.47 -1.66
N LEU A 210 -8.27 -0.42 -1.09
CA LEU A 210 -9.71 -0.23 -0.93
C LEU A 210 -9.98 0.10 0.54
N LYS A 211 -10.16 1.38 0.83
CA LYS A 211 -10.39 1.92 2.17
C LYS A 211 -11.65 2.74 2.21
N GLU A 212 -12.41 2.62 3.28
CA GLU A 212 -13.59 3.43 3.53
C GLU A 212 -13.22 4.74 4.21
N THR A 213 -13.83 5.84 3.80
CA THR A 213 -13.56 7.17 4.36
C THR A 213 -14.79 8.07 4.31
N VAL A 214 -14.78 9.12 5.14
CA VAL A 214 -15.56 10.34 4.98
C VAL A 214 -14.64 11.55 5.11
N PRO A 215 -15.05 12.77 4.74
CA PRO A 215 -14.21 13.96 4.86
C PRO A 215 -13.61 14.12 6.25
N GLY A 216 -12.26 14.16 6.33
CA GLY A 216 -11.51 14.29 7.58
C GLY A 216 -11.36 13.01 8.41
N VAL A 217 -11.96 11.87 8.01
CA VAL A 217 -11.82 10.58 8.71
C VAL A 217 -11.28 9.53 7.75
N PHE A 218 -10.03 9.11 7.97
CA PHE A 218 -9.25 8.29 7.03
C PHE A 218 -8.95 6.87 7.51
N ARG A 219 -9.28 6.49 8.76
CA ARG A 219 -8.80 5.20 9.34
C ARG A 219 -9.83 4.43 10.15
N ASP A 220 -10.87 5.07 10.66
CA ASP A 220 -11.72 4.51 11.72
C ASP A 220 -13.04 3.91 11.20
N LEU A 221 -13.22 3.90 9.87
CA LEU A 221 -14.44 3.42 9.25
C LEU A 221 -14.28 2.00 8.70
N PHE A 222 -15.36 1.24 8.78
CA PHE A 222 -15.51 -0.03 8.11
C PHE A 222 -16.30 0.13 6.81
N TYR A 223 -16.24 -0.86 5.93
CA TYR A 223 -16.92 -0.84 4.63
C TYR A 223 -18.42 -0.63 4.78
N GLY A 224 -18.96 0.35 4.05
CA GLY A 224 -20.35 0.75 4.08
C GLY A 224 -20.70 1.79 5.16
N GLU A 225 -19.76 2.18 6.01
CA GLU A 225 -19.94 3.24 7.03
C GLU A 225 -19.58 4.65 6.51
N GLY A 226 -18.97 4.73 5.32
CA GLY A 226 -18.49 5.97 4.75
C GLY A 226 -19.19 6.39 3.46
N GLN A 227 -18.46 7.10 2.60
CA GLN A 227 -19.00 7.66 1.37
C GLN A 227 -18.30 7.19 0.09
N VAL A 228 -17.34 6.26 0.18
CA VAL A 228 -16.59 5.80 -1.00
C VAL A 228 -17.52 5.03 -1.95
N ASN A 229 -17.63 5.50 -3.18
CA ASN A 229 -18.39 4.79 -4.21
C ASN A 229 -17.53 3.65 -4.78
N PHE A 230 -17.37 2.56 -4.01
CA PHE A 230 -16.58 1.39 -4.42
C PHE A 230 -16.98 0.84 -5.79
N PRO A 231 -18.27 0.70 -6.17
CA PRO A 231 -18.65 0.27 -7.51
C PRO A 231 -18.07 1.15 -8.62
N ALA A 232 -18.04 2.47 -8.46
CA ALA A 232 -17.54 3.40 -9.46
C ALA A 232 -16.00 3.38 -9.56
N VAL A 233 -15.29 3.43 -8.42
CA VAL A 233 -13.82 3.46 -8.41
C VAL A 233 -13.21 2.12 -8.81
N THR A 234 -13.78 0.99 -8.36
CA THR A 234 -13.33 -0.33 -8.78
C THR A 234 -13.60 -0.60 -10.25
N SER A 235 -14.70 -0.03 -10.83
CA SER A 235 -14.93 -0.11 -12.27
C SER A 235 -13.83 0.60 -13.05
N ALA A 236 -13.46 1.81 -12.67
CA ALA A 236 -12.38 2.53 -13.32
C ALA A 236 -11.06 1.76 -13.29
N LEU A 237 -10.69 1.24 -12.12
CA LEU A 237 -9.48 0.43 -11.95
C LEU A 237 -9.53 -0.86 -12.78
N TRP A 238 -10.68 -1.53 -12.81
CA TRP A 238 -10.86 -2.75 -13.60
C TRP A 238 -10.74 -2.50 -15.10
N ASP A 239 -11.36 -1.43 -15.59
CA ASP A 239 -11.33 -1.04 -17.01
C ASP A 239 -9.91 -0.68 -17.47
N MET A 240 -9.06 -0.20 -16.56
CA MET A 240 -7.62 0.04 -16.77
C MET A 240 -6.72 -1.21 -16.64
N GLY A 241 -7.29 -2.37 -16.35
CA GLY A 241 -6.54 -3.61 -16.21
C GLY A 241 -5.99 -3.89 -14.81
N VAL A 242 -6.32 -3.09 -13.80
CA VAL A 242 -5.91 -3.36 -12.41
C VAL A 242 -6.63 -4.61 -11.89
N ARG A 243 -5.87 -5.56 -11.35
CA ARG A 243 -6.37 -6.86 -10.87
C ARG A 243 -5.85 -7.24 -9.49
N ARG A 244 -5.08 -6.36 -8.84
CA ARG A 244 -4.62 -6.53 -7.46
C ARG A 244 -5.21 -5.42 -6.61
N PHE A 245 -6.01 -5.82 -5.62
CA PHE A 245 -6.70 -4.95 -4.68
C PHE A 245 -6.33 -5.38 -3.27
N ASN A 246 -6.22 -4.42 -2.36
CA ASN A 246 -5.90 -4.69 -0.97
C ASN A 246 -6.93 -4.00 -0.07
N ALA A 247 -7.59 -4.78 0.78
CA ALA A 247 -8.49 -4.26 1.79
C ALA A 247 -7.68 -3.53 2.87
N GLU A 248 -7.93 -2.25 3.08
CA GLU A 248 -7.25 -1.45 4.09
C GLU A 248 -8.24 -0.95 5.14
N PHE A 249 -8.08 -1.45 6.35
CA PHE A 249 -8.70 -0.95 7.57
C PHE A 249 -7.85 -1.38 8.78
N TRP A 250 -8.17 -0.85 9.94
CA TRP A 250 -7.41 -1.13 11.17
C TRP A 250 -8.24 -1.98 12.13
N HIS A 251 -7.53 -2.82 12.89
CA HIS A 251 -8.12 -3.51 14.03
C HIS A 251 -8.60 -2.47 15.05
N ASN A 252 -9.85 -2.59 15.49
CA ASN A 252 -10.52 -1.65 16.39
C ASN A 252 -10.64 -2.15 17.84
N GLY A 253 -9.85 -3.17 18.22
CA GLY A 253 -9.89 -3.75 19.56
C GLY A 253 -10.99 -4.78 19.79
N THR A 254 -11.76 -5.15 18.75
CA THR A 254 -12.76 -6.20 18.87
C THR A 254 -12.13 -7.59 18.97
N ASP A 255 -12.75 -8.50 19.74
CA ASP A 255 -12.44 -9.94 19.78
C ASP A 255 -13.04 -10.73 18.57
N ARG A 256 -13.91 -10.08 17.77
CA ARG A 256 -14.58 -10.69 16.60
C ARG A 256 -13.76 -10.49 15.32
N VAL A 257 -12.46 -10.78 15.35
CA VAL A 257 -11.54 -10.54 14.23
C VAL A 257 -11.94 -11.32 12.98
N ASP A 258 -12.21 -12.61 13.12
CA ASP A 258 -12.56 -13.49 11.98
C ASP A 258 -13.84 -13.03 11.28
N GLU A 259 -14.85 -12.61 12.04
CA GLU A 259 -16.11 -12.11 11.47
C GLU A 259 -15.87 -10.82 10.68
N ARG A 260 -15.05 -9.91 11.24
CA ARG A 260 -14.74 -8.64 10.61
C ARG A 260 -13.93 -8.83 9.32
N LEU A 261 -12.95 -9.73 9.30
CA LEU A 261 -12.19 -10.09 8.10
C LEU A 261 -13.09 -10.70 7.02
N SER A 262 -13.95 -11.64 7.41
CA SER A 262 -14.87 -12.29 6.47
C SER A 262 -15.91 -11.31 5.91
N ALA A 263 -16.42 -10.39 6.72
CA ALA A 263 -17.35 -9.35 6.27
C ALA A 263 -16.70 -8.39 5.27
N ALA A 264 -15.45 -7.97 5.53
CA ALA A 264 -14.68 -7.12 4.60
C ALA A 264 -14.45 -7.81 3.25
N SER A 265 -14.01 -9.05 3.28
CA SER A 265 -13.80 -9.84 2.06
C SER A 265 -15.11 -10.04 1.29
N ALA A 266 -16.19 -10.42 1.95
CA ALA A 266 -17.49 -10.61 1.31
C ALA A 266 -18.00 -9.33 0.65
N TYR A 267 -17.93 -8.19 1.33
CA TYR A 267 -18.35 -6.89 0.81
C TYR A 267 -17.58 -6.52 -0.46
N LEU A 268 -16.25 -6.61 -0.43
CA LEU A 268 -15.42 -6.23 -1.57
C LEU A 268 -15.54 -7.21 -2.73
N ARG A 269 -15.64 -8.53 -2.45
CA ARG A 269 -15.83 -9.54 -3.50
C ARG A 269 -17.17 -9.41 -4.18
N GLU A 270 -18.25 -9.07 -3.48
CA GLU A 270 -19.55 -8.81 -4.11
C GLU A 270 -19.42 -7.73 -5.20
N ILE A 271 -18.65 -6.68 -4.97
CA ILE A 271 -18.43 -5.60 -5.93
C ILE A 271 -17.48 -6.04 -7.07
N LEU A 272 -16.36 -6.70 -6.74
CA LEU A 272 -15.34 -7.09 -7.72
C LEU A 272 -15.82 -8.22 -8.64
N ASP A 273 -16.57 -9.20 -8.14
CA ASP A 273 -17.10 -10.33 -8.91
C ASP A 273 -18.13 -9.89 -9.97
N GLN A 274 -18.88 -8.81 -9.68
CA GLN A 274 -19.79 -8.22 -10.69
C GLN A 274 -19.04 -7.69 -11.92
N LYS A 275 -17.76 -7.33 -11.79
CA LYS A 275 -16.93 -6.85 -12.90
C LYS A 275 -16.48 -8.01 -13.79
N GLY A 276 -16.03 -9.11 -13.19
CA GLY A 276 -15.65 -10.32 -13.92
C GLY A 276 -16.79 -10.91 -14.76
N ARG A 277 -18.01 -10.92 -14.22
CA ARG A 277 -19.20 -11.47 -14.92
C ARG A 277 -19.66 -10.64 -16.12
N ARG A 278 -19.33 -9.35 -16.20
CA ARG A 278 -19.73 -8.47 -17.32
C ARG A 278 -18.83 -8.59 -18.54
N GLN A 279 -17.68 -9.24 -18.42
CA GLN A 279 -16.70 -9.40 -19.50
C GLN A 279 -16.62 -10.85 -20.02
N ALA A 280 -17.30 -11.80 -19.38
CA ALA A 280 -17.45 -13.17 -19.82
C ALA A 280 -18.74 -13.36 -20.64
#